data_6c5f22239045c957b0213e4827a694ee
#
_entry.id   6c5f22239045c957b0213e4827a694ee
#
_cell.length_a   1.000
_cell.length_b   1.000
_cell.length_c   1.000
_cell.angle_alpha   90.00
_cell.angle_beta   90.00
_cell.angle_gamma   90.00
#
_symmetry.space_group_name_H-M   'P 1'
#
loop_
_entity.id
_entity.type
_entity.pdbx_description
1 polymer ?
#
loop_
_entity_poly.entity_id
_entity_poly.type
_entity_poly.pdbx_seq_one_letter_code
_entity_poly.pdbx_strand_id
1 'polypeptide(L)'
;MPNPPTQEEPAIQSTINALNLRPHSEGGYYSETDRDPRRVPNPHPQLVTSATDTDTYTESRSASSSILYLLTPQRPLGAFHRNQSRTVHVWQRGRGRYVVIYADEVGSRNHSREYNTEKTKARVETFVVGPCVEGGERVQWVVEGGKYKASCLLPDEPEGEGSSGLLISEVVVPGFEFADHDFLRKEKMEELLTAEQVQELSWMLKGESSASK
;
A
#
# COMPACT_ATOMS: atom_id res chain seq x y z
N MET A 1 4.03 -3.43 30.49
CA MET A 1 2.94 -3.47 29.51
C MET A 1 2.62 -4.92 29.23
N PRO A 2 1.35 -5.37 29.23
CA PRO A 2 1.04 -6.74 28.83
C PRO A 2 1.51 -6.97 27.39
N ASN A 3 2.11 -8.15 27.14
CA ASN A 3 2.44 -8.54 25.77
C ASN A 3 1.15 -8.53 24.94
N PRO A 4 1.18 -8.00 23.70
CA PRO A 4 0.01 -8.08 22.83
C PRO A 4 -0.40 -9.56 22.69
N PRO A 5 -1.70 -9.87 22.63
CA PRO A 5 -2.16 -11.22 22.44
C PRO A 5 -1.55 -11.79 21.15
N THR A 6 -1.01 -12.99 21.21
CA THR A 6 -0.32 -13.65 20.08
C THR A 6 -1.31 -14.21 19.03
N GLN A 7 -2.60 -14.08 19.27
CA GLN A 7 -3.66 -14.65 18.46
C GLN A 7 -4.71 -13.60 18.09
N GLU A 8 -5.20 -13.65 16.85
CA GLU A 8 -6.31 -12.79 16.42
C GLU A 8 -7.58 -13.11 17.20
N GLU A 9 -8.47 -12.13 17.34
CA GLU A 9 -9.79 -12.35 17.91
C GLU A 9 -10.58 -13.39 17.09
N PRO A 10 -11.46 -14.22 17.72
CA PRO A 10 -12.16 -15.30 17.03
C PRO A 10 -12.93 -14.88 15.78
N ALA A 11 -13.56 -13.70 15.79
CA ALA A 11 -14.30 -13.18 14.64
C ALA A 11 -13.36 -12.81 13.47
N ILE A 12 -12.21 -12.21 13.78
CA ILE A 12 -11.17 -11.87 12.81
C ILE A 12 -10.55 -13.16 12.24
N GLN A 13 -10.21 -14.12 13.12
CA GLN A 13 -9.67 -15.42 12.70
C GLN A 13 -10.65 -16.18 11.81
N SER A 14 -11.94 -16.13 12.10
CA SER A 14 -12.98 -16.71 11.25
C SER A 14 -12.99 -16.09 9.85
N THR A 15 -12.84 -14.76 9.77
CA THR A 15 -12.73 -14.03 8.49
C THR A 15 -11.48 -14.46 7.70
N ILE A 16 -10.32 -14.53 8.36
CA ILE A 16 -9.05 -14.96 7.76
C ILE A 16 -9.22 -16.35 7.14
N ASN A 17 -9.82 -17.28 7.89
CA ASN A 17 -10.05 -18.64 7.43
C ASN A 17 -11.05 -18.71 6.26
N ALA A 18 -12.18 -18.00 6.38
CA ALA A 18 -13.24 -18.02 5.36
C ALA A 18 -12.80 -17.44 4.02
N LEU A 19 -11.93 -16.43 4.04
CA LEU A 19 -11.41 -15.76 2.83
C LEU A 19 -10.04 -16.31 2.38
N ASN A 20 -9.52 -17.36 3.03
CA ASN A 20 -8.21 -17.93 2.73
C ASN A 20 -7.07 -16.90 2.78
N LEU A 21 -7.15 -15.96 3.73
CA LEU A 21 -6.14 -14.91 3.85
C LEU A 21 -4.84 -15.46 4.44
N ARG A 22 -3.73 -15.00 3.91
CA ARG A 22 -2.38 -15.32 4.37
C ARG A 22 -1.60 -14.04 4.70
N PRO A 23 -0.59 -14.08 5.58
CA PRO A 23 0.22 -12.91 5.90
C PRO A 23 0.80 -12.25 4.66
N HIS A 24 0.70 -10.91 4.58
CA HIS A 24 1.28 -10.10 3.51
C HIS A 24 2.65 -9.55 3.91
N SER A 25 3.52 -9.36 2.93
CA SER A 25 4.85 -8.78 3.16
C SER A 25 4.83 -7.31 3.58
N GLU A 26 3.78 -6.59 3.22
CA GLU A 26 3.54 -5.18 3.60
C GLU A 26 3.00 -5.05 5.03
N GLY A 27 2.50 -6.13 5.60
CA GLY A 27 1.72 -6.21 6.84
C GLY A 27 0.29 -6.67 6.57
N GLY A 28 -0.49 -6.95 7.63
CA GLY A 28 -1.84 -7.49 7.48
C GLY A 28 -1.87 -8.87 6.82
N TYR A 29 -3.00 -9.16 6.16
CA TYR A 29 -3.29 -10.42 5.47
C TYR A 29 -3.89 -10.15 4.09
N TYR A 30 -3.69 -11.07 3.14
CA TYR A 30 -4.26 -10.95 1.79
C TYR A 30 -4.59 -12.31 1.18
N SER A 31 -5.42 -12.28 0.12
CA SER A 31 -5.66 -13.38 -0.79
C SER A 31 -5.87 -12.83 -2.20
N GLU A 32 -5.18 -13.39 -3.21
CA GLU A 32 -5.49 -13.09 -4.61
C GLU A 32 -6.80 -13.79 -4.97
N THR A 33 -7.77 -13.00 -5.42
CA THR A 33 -9.12 -13.46 -5.72
C THR A 33 -9.36 -13.64 -7.21
N ASP A 34 -8.62 -12.88 -8.04
CA ASP A 34 -8.69 -12.97 -9.49
C ASP A 34 -7.39 -12.52 -10.14
N ARG A 35 -7.10 -13.12 -11.29
CA ARG A 35 -6.06 -12.69 -12.23
C ARG A 35 -6.56 -12.92 -13.64
N ASP A 36 -6.79 -11.81 -14.35
CA ASP A 36 -7.30 -11.88 -15.74
C ASP A 36 -6.32 -12.67 -16.62
N PRO A 37 -6.76 -13.73 -17.29
CA PRO A 37 -5.92 -14.53 -18.19
C PRO A 37 -5.51 -13.77 -19.46
N ARG A 38 -6.20 -12.69 -19.80
CA ARG A 38 -5.83 -11.86 -20.97
C ARG A 38 -4.52 -11.17 -20.71
N ARG A 39 -3.66 -11.17 -21.70
CA ARG A 39 -2.36 -10.52 -21.65
C ARG A 39 -2.42 -9.18 -22.40
N VAL A 40 -1.83 -8.16 -21.79
CA VAL A 40 -1.66 -6.83 -22.37
C VAL A 40 -0.17 -6.48 -22.44
N PRO A 41 0.26 -5.59 -23.34
CA PRO A 41 1.64 -5.10 -23.36
C PRO A 41 2.05 -4.57 -21.99
N ASN A 42 3.26 -4.88 -21.54
CA ASN A 42 3.79 -4.36 -20.28
C ASN A 42 4.19 -2.88 -20.47
N PRO A 43 3.54 -1.91 -19.79
CA PRO A 43 3.90 -0.50 -19.90
C PRO A 43 5.21 -0.15 -19.17
N HIS A 44 5.79 -1.09 -18.40
CA HIS A 44 6.98 -0.88 -17.58
C HIS A 44 8.10 -1.88 -17.90
N PRO A 45 8.52 -2.04 -19.18
CA PRO A 45 9.48 -3.08 -19.58
C PRO A 45 10.88 -2.93 -18.95
N GLN A 46 11.21 -1.74 -18.43
CA GLN A 46 12.52 -1.42 -17.89
C GLN A 46 12.76 -1.90 -16.44
N LEU A 47 11.73 -2.39 -15.76
CA LEU A 47 11.84 -2.81 -14.37
C LEU A 47 12.24 -4.28 -14.20
N VAL A 48 12.40 -5.02 -15.28
CA VAL A 48 12.82 -6.42 -15.24
C VAL A 48 14.33 -6.50 -15.22
N THR A 49 14.91 -6.58 -14.03
CA THR A 49 16.36 -6.60 -13.80
C THR A 49 16.92 -7.97 -13.46
N SER A 50 16.16 -9.06 -13.63
CA SER A 50 16.67 -10.41 -13.34
C SER A 50 16.97 -11.18 -14.61
N ALA A 51 18.25 -11.41 -14.88
CA ALA A 51 18.76 -12.22 -16.00
C ALA A 51 18.50 -13.74 -15.84
N THR A 52 17.68 -14.15 -14.88
CA THR A 52 17.42 -15.57 -14.55
C THR A 52 15.97 -15.99 -14.69
N ASP A 53 15.02 -15.06 -14.90
CA ASP A 53 13.63 -15.41 -15.13
C ASP A 53 13.34 -15.44 -16.64
N THR A 54 12.82 -16.58 -17.07
CA THR A 54 12.47 -16.89 -18.45
C THR A 54 11.68 -15.77 -19.14
N ASP A 55 12.10 -15.36 -20.31
CA ASP A 55 11.70 -14.25 -21.17
C ASP A 55 10.21 -13.97 -21.40
N THR A 56 9.31 -14.68 -20.77
CA THR A 56 7.86 -14.57 -21.00
C THR A 56 7.18 -13.44 -20.25
N TYR A 57 7.80 -12.87 -19.23
CA TYR A 57 7.18 -11.86 -18.35
C TYR A 57 7.52 -10.41 -18.71
N THR A 58 8.49 -10.19 -19.60
CA THR A 58 9.02 -8.85 -19.90
C THR A 58 8.12 -8.04 -20.84
N GLU A 59 7.46 -8.70 -21.80
CA GLU A 59 6.71 -8.03 -22.86
C GLU A 59 5.22 -7.86 -22.56
N SER A 60 4.66 -8.71 -21.71
CA SER A 60 3.22 -8.68 -21.42
C SER A 60 2.92 -9.05 -19.97
N ARG A 61 1.76 -8.63 -19.48
CA ARG A 61 1.25 -8.92 -18.14
C ARG A 61 -0.26 -9.15 -18.19
N SER A 62 -0.82 -9.69 -17.11
CA SER A 62 -2.27 -9.82 -16.99
C SER A 62 -2.96 -8.47 -17.12
N ALA A 63 -4.14 -8.43 -17.75
CA ALA A 63 -4.88 -7.18 -17.90
C ALA A 63 -5.30 -6.58 -16.56
N SER A 64 -5.58 -7.43 -15.56
CA SER A 64 -5.83 -7.01 -14.16
C SER A 64 -5.49 -8.14 -13.20
N SER A 65 -5.36 -7.80 -11.93
CA SER A 65 -5.41 -8.72 -10.80
C SER A 65 -6.16 -8.10 -9.64
N SER A 66 -6.76 -8.91 -8.78
CA SER A 66 -7.44 -8.42 -7.59
C SER A 66 -7.09 -9.22 -6.35
N ILE A 67 -7.07 -8.53 -5.21
CA ILE A 67 -6.86 -9.11 -3.90
C ILE A 67 -7.95 -8.66 -2.93
N LEU A 68 -8.18 -9.45 -1.89
CA LEU A 68 -8.69 -8.98 -0.62
C LEU A 68 -7.50 -8.69 0.31
N TYR A 69 -7.58 -7.59 1.05
CA TYR A 69 -6.55 -7.18 2.00
C TYR A 69 -7.19 -6.81 3.34
N LEU A 70 -6.62 -7.32 4.44
CA LEU A 70 -7.15 -7.16 5.80
C LEU A 70 -6.05 -6.67 6.75
N LEU A 71 -6.26 -5.51 7.37
CA LEU A 71 -5.54 -5.10 8.56
C LEU A 71 -6.31 -5.51 9.81
N THR A 72 -5.59 -5.94 10.85
CA THR A 72 -6.14 -6.41 12.11
C THR A 72 -5.46 -5.73 13.29
N PRO A 73 -6.01 -5.78 14.52
CA PRO A 73 -5.34 -5.27 15.71
C PRO A 73 -3.95 -5.88 15.95
N GLN A 74 -3.71 -7.13 15.53
CA GLN A 74 -2.40 -7.79 15.62
C GLN A 74 -1.43 -7.38 14.50
N ARG A 75 -1.98 -6.97 13.36
CA ARG A 75 -1.23 -6.52 12.18
C ARG A 75 -1.84 -5.22 11.64
N PRO A 76 -1.70 -4.11 12.41
CA PRO A 76 -2.44 -2.88 12.16
C PRO A 76 -1.83 -1.99 11.06
N LEU A 77 -0.67 -2.35 10.53
CA LEU A 77 0.10 -1.53 9.60
C LEU A 77 0.26 -2.24 8.25
N GLY A 78 -0.11 -1.55 7.16
CA GLY A 78 0.39 -1.77 5.80
C GLY A 78 1.51 -0.78 5.52
N ALA A 79 2.76 -1.25 5.53
CA ALA A 79 3.94 -0.41 5.43
C ALA A 79 4.04 0.31 4.07
N PHE A 80 4.73 1.45 4.03
CA PHE A 80 4.94 2.20 2.80
C PHE A 80 5.58 1.35 1.70
N HIS A 81 4.84 1.21 0.62
CA HIS A 81 5.23 0.52 -0.61
C HIS A 81 4.67 1.25 -1.83
N ARG A 82 5.16 0.91 -3.01
CA ARG A 82 4.58 1.38 -4.27
C ARG A 82 4.47 0.25 -5.29
N ASN A 83 3.51 0.43 -6.20
CA ASN A 83 3.38 -0.33 -7.44
C ASN A 83 3.58 0.61 -8.62
N GLN A 84 3.97 0.09 -9.77
CA GLN A 84 4.03 0.88 -11.01
C GLN A 84 2.67 0.98 -11.70
N SER A 85 1.77 0.05 -11.42
CA SER A 85 0.42 0.04 -11.98
C SER A 85 -0.59 0.75 -11.09
N ARG A 86 -1.63 1.29 -11.73
CA ARG A 86 -2.79 1.89 -11.07
C ARG A 86 -3.50 0.88 -10.18
N THR A 87 -3.83 1.26 -8.95
CA THR A 87 -4.60 0.43 -8.01
C THR A 87 -5.91 1.14 -7.64
N VAL A 88 -7.03 0.46 -7.89
CA VAL A 88 -8.36 0.86 -7.41
C VAL A 88 -8.65 0.12 -6.12
N HIS A 89 -8.97 0.85 -5.06
CA HIS A 89 -9.31 0.30 -3.75
C HIS A 89 -10.78 0.47 -3.48
N VAL A 90 -11.40 -0.53 -2.87
CA VAL A 90 -12.82 -0.53 -2.50
C VAL A 90 -12.95 -0.99 -1.05
N TRP A 91 -13.55 -0.16 -0.23
CA TRP A 91 -13.86 -0.46 1.16
C TRP A 91 -14.91 -1.57 1.27
N GLN A 92 -14.72 -2.49 2.20
CA GLN A 92 -15.66 -3.56 2.51
C GLN A 92 -16.20 -3.44 3.94
N ARG A 93 -15.32 -3.21 4.91
CA ARG A 93 -15.69 -2.99 6.32
C ARG A 93 -14.52 -2.41 7.12
N GLY A 94 -14.83 -1.97 8.34
CA GLY A 94 -13.86 -1.44 9.31
C GLY A 94 -13.43 -0.03 8.97
N ARG A 95 -12.37 0.44 9.61
CA ARG A 95 -11.93 1.82 9.48
C ARG A 95 -10.41 1.89 9.48
N GLY A 96 -9.83 2.76 8.64
CA GLY A 96 -8.38 2.92 8.56
C GLY A 96 -7.96 4.27 8.01
N ARG A 97 -6.67 4.57 8.16
CA ARG A 97 -6.04 5.76 7.58
C ARG A 97 -5.16 5.34 6.43
N TYR A 98 -5.24 6.06 5.34
CA TYR A 98 -4.33 5.97 4.21
C TYR A 98 -3.42 7.19 4.15
N VAL A 99 -2.16 6.97 3.78
CA VAL A 99 -1.17 8.00 3.49
C VAL A 99 -0.59 7.72 2.10
N VAL A 100 -0.62 8.72 1.22
CA VAL A 100 -0.07 8.63 -0.14
C VAL A 100 0.99 9.70 -0.32
N ILE A 101 2.20 9.29 -0.73
CA ILE A 101 3.32 10.18 -1.06
C ILE A 101 3.47 10.20 -2.58
N TYR A 102 3.32 11.37 -3.18
CA TYR A 102 3.37 11.62 -4.62
C TYR A 102 4.81 11.74 -5.12
N ALA A 103 5.57 10.65 -5.03
CA ALA A 103 6.98 10.60 -5.38
C ALA A 103 7.23 10.84 -6.89
N ASP A 104 6.26 10.51 -7.75
CA ASP A 104 6.27 10.72 -9.19
C ASP A 104 6.17 12.20 -9.60
N GLU A 105 5.69 13.06 -8.70
CA GLU A 105 5.62 14.51 -8.95
C GLU A 105 6.97 15.22 -8.71
N VAL A 106 7.91 14.56 -7.99
CA VAL A 106 9.23 15.12 -7.70
C VAL A 106 10.13 14.99 -8.93
N GLY A 107 10.54 16.13 -9.49
CA GLY A 107 11.38 16.20 -10.70
C GLY A 107 10.62 16.35 -12.02
N SER A 108 9.29 16.17 -12.06
CA SER A 108 8.49 16.34 -13.28
C SER A 108 8.20 17.81 -13.64
N ARG A 109 8.52 18.77 -12.75
CA ARG A 109 8.20 20.20 -12.95
C ARG A 109 9.25 20.99 -13.72
N ASN A 110 10.21 20.37 -14.42
CA ASN A 110 11.27 21.08 -15.14
C ASN A 110 10.93 21.34 -16.60
N HIS A 111 9.94 22.21 -16.89
CA HIS A 111 9.85 22.91 -18.19
C HIS A 111 9.57 24.41 -18.08
N SER A 112 9.69 25.02 -16.92
CA SER A 112 9.74 26.48 -16.79
C SER A 112 11.03 26.89 -16.07
N ARG A 113 11.84 27.65 -16.83
CA ARG A 113 13.09 28.26 -16.39
C ARG A 113 12.83 29.15 -15.16
N GLU A 114 13.18 28.66 -13.97
CA GLU A 114 13.58 29.51 -12.87
C GLU A 114 14.60 28.77 -12.02
N TYR A 115 15.73 29.41 -11.80
CA TYR A 115 16.87 28.97 -11.02
C TYR A 115 16.49 28.97 -9.54
N ASN A 116 15.73 27.98 -9.07
CA ASN A 116 15.56 27.75 -7.64
C ASN A 116 16.02 26.33 -7.33
N THR A 117 17.16 26.23 -6.65
CA THR A 117 17.90 25.00 -6.36
C THR A 117 17.32 24.21 -5.18
N GLU A 118 16.18 24.60 -4.62
CA GLU A 118 15.50 23.79 -3.60
C GLU A 118 14.77 22.63 -4.27
N LYS A 119 15.21 21.41 -3.97
CA LYS A 119 14.50 20.18 -4.38
C LYS A 119 13.08 20.24 -3.82
N THR A 120 12.10 20.40 -4.68
CA THR A 120 10.69 20.39 -4.29
C THR A 120 10.36 19.06 -3.61
N LYS A 121 9.85 19.11 -2.39
CA LYS A 121 9.41 17.94 -1.65
C LYS A 121 8.12 17.36 -2.24
N ALA A 122 7.92 16.05 -2.05
CA ALA A 122 6.73 15.36 -2.51
C ALA A 122 5.49 15.84 -1.74
N ARG A 123 4.38 15.95 -2.45
CA ARG A 123 3.07 16.15 -1.82
C ARG A 123 2.69 14.89 -1.05
N VAL A 124 2.09 15.07 0.13
CA VAL A 124 1.53 14.00 0.95
C VAL A 124 0.04 14.22 1.07
N GLU A 125 -0.73 13.18 0.88
CA GLU A 125 -2.18 13.15 1.12
C GLU A 125 -2.49 12.12 2.19
N THR A 126 -3.28 12.51 3.19
CA THR A 126 -3.78 11.64 4.24
C THR A 126 -5.29 11.71 4.29
N PHE A 127 -5.96 10.54 4.36
CA PHE A 127 -7.40 10.46 4.46
C PHE A 127 -7.83 9.20 5.23
N VAL A 128 -9.07 9.23 5.71
CA VAL A 128 -9.70 8.08 6.38
C VAL A 128 -10.54 7.32 5.37
N VAL A 129 -10.53 5.99 5.48
CA VAL A 129 -11.41 5.08 4.76
C VAL A 129 -12.33 4.39 5.75
N GLY A 130 -13.61 4.34 5.45
CA GLY A 130 -14.60 3.83 6.39
C GLY A 130 -16.03 4.14 5.96
N PRO A 131 -17.02 3.83 6.83
CA PRO A 131 -18.44 3.92 6.47
C PRO A 131 -19.03 5.34 6.54
N CYS A 132 -18.37 6.27 7.23
CA CYS A 132 -18.92 7.61 7.48
C CYS A 132 -18.65 8.56 6.28
N VAL A 133 -19.38 8.36 5.18
CA VAL A 133 -19.21 9.13 3.94
C VAL A 133 -19.53 10.62 4.15
N GLU A 134 -20.57 10.92 4.93
CA GLU A 134 -20.97 12.28 5.29
C GLU A 134 -19.89 12.99 6.12
N GLY A 135 -19.09 12.22 6.89
CA GLY A 135 -17.92 12.69 7.64
C GLY A 135 -16.64 12.79 6.80
N GLY A 136 -16.73 12.53 5.48
CA GLY A 136 -15.61 12.62 4.56
C GLY A 136 -14.74 11.35 4.46
N GLU A 137 -15.16 10.24 5.06
CA GLU A 137 -14.47 8.96 4.88
C GLU A 137 -14.70 8.42 3.47
N ARG A 138 -13.67 7.80 2.89
CA ARG A 138 -13.74 7.28 1.52
C ARG A 138 -14.11 5.80 1.52
N VAL A 139 -15.05 5.44 0.65
CA VAL A 139 -15.42 4.04 0.38
C VAL A 139 -14.76 3.50 -0.90
N GLN A 140 -14.18 4.38 -1.72
CA GLN A 140 -13.41 4.03 -2.90
C GLN A 140 -12.34 5.10 -3.14
N TRP A 141 -11.14 4.68 -3.53
CA TRP A 141 -10.04 5.60 -3.92
C TRP A 141 -9.10 4.92 -4.91
N VAL A 142 -8.35 5.76 -5.61
CA VAL A 142 -7.36 5.31 -6.61
C VAL A 142 -5.99 5.81 -6.20
N VAL A 143 -5.00 4.94 -6.29
CA VAL A 143 -3.57 5.29 -6.22
C VAL A 143 -2.94 4.97 -7.57
N GLU A 144 -2.52 6.01 -8.28
CA GLU A 144 -1.82 5.86 -9.55
C GLU A 144 -0.41 5.28 -9.32
N GLY A 145 0.14 4.64 -10.35
CA GLY A 145 1.46 4.05 -10.30
C GLY A 145 2.56 5.04 -9.93
N GLY A 146 3.63 4.54 -9.32
CA GLY A 146 4.79 5.34 -8.92
C GLY A 146 4.67 6.08 -7.58
N LYS A 147 3.47 6.12 -6.98
CA LYS A 147 3.24 6.72 -5.66
C LYS A 147 3.47 5.72 -4.55
N TYR A 148 4.08 6.16 -3.44
CA TYR A 148 4.11 5.33 -2.23
C TYR A 148 2.79 5.46 -1.46
N LYS A 149 2.26 4.35 -1.01
CA LYS A 149 1.08 4.28 -0.15
C LYS A 149 1.37 3.48 1.11
N ALA A 150 0.76 3.87 2.22
CA ALA A 150 0.72 3.11 3.46
C ALA A 150 -0.67 3.21 4.07
N SER A 151 -1.01 2.26 4.92
CA SER A 151 -2.29 2.25 5.64
C SER A 151 -2.11 1.82 7.08
N CYS A 152 -2.96 2.31 7.96
CA CYS A 152 -3.03 1.81 9.33
C CYS A 152 -4.48 1.66 9.79
N LEU A 153 -4.67 0.66 10.64
CA LEU A 153 -5.95 0.38 11.26
C LEU A 153 -6.35 1.52 12.21
N LEU A 154 -7.61 1.88 12.21
CA LEU A 154 -8.24 2.78 13.17
C LEU A 154 -9.31 2.02 13.97
N PRO A 155 -9.72 2.53 15.15
CA PRO A 155 -10.93 2.06 15.81
C PRO A 155 -12.15 2.19 14.89
N ASP A 156 -13.09 1.25 14.99
CA ASP A 156 -14.30 1.25 14.18
C ASP A 156 -15.17 2.49 14.45
N GLU A 157 -15.21 2.95 15.71
CA GLU A 157 -15.81 4.22 16.09
C GLU A 157 -14.72 5.27 16.36
N PRO A 158 -14.92 6.56 15.97
CA PRO A 158 -13.90 7.60 16.12
C PRO A 158 -13.35 7.78 17.55
N GLU A 159 -14.17 7.58 18.55
CA GLU A 159 -13.82 7.68 19.98
C GLU A 159 -13.70 6.31 20.65
N GLY A 160 -13.80 5.21 19.88
CA GLY A 160 -13.69 3.85 20.36
C GLY A 160 -12.24 3.35 20.46
N GLU A 161 -12.05 2.23 21.14
CA GLU A 161 -10.75 1.58 21.26
C GLU A 161 -10.65 0.28 20.43
N GLY A 162 -11.79 -0.30 20.02
CA GLY A 162 -11.86 -1.59 19.34
C GLY A 162 -11.88 -1.47 17.81
N SER A 163 -11.38 -2.48 17.13
CA SER A 163 -11.51 -2.62 15.68
C SER A 163 -11.76 -4.07 15.28
N SER A 164 -12.75 -4.26 14.41
CA SER A 164 -13.07 -5.55 13.77
C SER A 164 -12.18 -5.85 12.56
N GLY A 165 -11.21 -5.00 12.30
CA GLY A 165 -10.28 -5.08 11.17
C GLY A 165 -10.78 -4.34 9.93
N LEU A 166 -9.85 -3.68 9.23
CA LEU A 166 -10.10 -3.02 7.95
C LEU A 166 -9.97 -4.04 6.81
N LEU A 167 -11.09 -4.36 6.17
CA LEU A 167 -11.12 -5.19 4.97
C LEU A 167 -11.39 -4.33 3.74
N ILE A 168 -10.54 -4.47 2.72
CA ILE A 168 -10.67 -3.79 1.43
C ILE A 168 -10.45 -4.78 0.28
N SER A 169 -10.92 -4.40 -0.91
CA SER A 169 -10.48 -5.01 -2.17
C SER A 169 -9.55 -4.06 -2.89
N GLU A 170 -8.52 -4.62 -3.54
CA GLU A 170 -7.61 -3.87 -4.41
C GLU A 170 -7.62 -4.50 -5.80
N VAL A 171 -7.81 -3.68 -6.84
CA VAL A 171 -7.72 -4.09 -8.24
C VAL A 171 -6.58 -3.33 -8.89
N VAL A 172 -5.60 -4.07 -9.41
CA VAL A 172 -4.39 -3.53 -10.06
C VAL A 172 -4.53 -3.64 -11.57
N VAL A 173 -4.30 -2.54 -12.29
CA VAL A 173 -4.46 -2.45 -13.74
C VAL A 173 -3.28 -1.70 -14.38
N PRO A 174 -2.52 -2.36 -15.29
CA PRO A 174 -2.49 -3.79 -15.55
C PRO A 174 -2.06 -4.59 -14.31
N GLY A 175 -2.31 -5.90 -14.32
CA GLY A 175 -2.17 -6.77 -13.15
C GLY A 175 -0.83 -6.67 -12.43
N PHE A 176 -0.84 -6.91 -11.13
CA PHE A 176 0.32 -6.83 -10.25
C PHE A 176 1.42 -7.82 -10.65
N GLU A 177 2.67 -7.35 -10.61
CA GLU A 177 3.88 -8.17 -10.69
C GLU A 177 4.84 -7.78 -9.57
N PHE A 178 5.49 -8.76 -8.95
CA PHE A 178 6.42 -8.51 -7.85
C PHE A 178 7.61 -7.63 -8.24
N ALA A 179 8.01 -7.64 -9.51
CA ALA A 179 9.08 -6.80 -10.04
C ALA A 179 8.75 -5.29 -9.98
N ASP A 180 7.46 -4.95 -9.91
CA ASP A 180 6.99 -3.56 -9.84
C ASP A 180 6.91 -3.03 -8.41
N HIS A 181 7.06 -3.90 -7.41
CA HIS A 181 6.83 -3.59 -6.01
C HIS A 181 8.13 -3.27 -5.29
N ASP A 182 8.17 -2.15 -4.60
CA ASP A 182 9.25 -1.81 -3.68
C ASP A 182 8.72 -1.15 -2.40
N PHE A 183 9.48 -1.35 -1.30
CA PHE A 183 9.23 -0.67 -0.04
C PHE A 183 9.95 0.68 0.01
N LEU A 184 9.30 1.67 0.59
CA LEU A 184 9.95 2.94 0.88
C LEU A 184 11.02 2.74 1.98
N ARG A 185 12.25 3.10 1.67
CA ARG A 185 13.37 3.11 2.63
C ARG A 185 13.51 4.48 3.27
N LYS A 186 14.11 4.52 4.45
CA LYS A 186 14.27 5.74 5.23
C LYS A 186 15.00 6.84 4.46
N GLU A 187 16.11 6.49 3.80
CA GLU A 187 16.90 7.44 3.02
C GLU A 187 16.06 8.07 1.90
N LYS A 188 15.24 7.25 1.24
CA LYS A 188 14.34 7.73 0.18
C LYS A 188 13.21 8.59 0.73
N MET A 189 12.68 8.26 1.91
CA MET A 189 11.70 9.09 2.60
C MET A 189 12.30 10.48 2.93
N GLU A 190 13.52 10.54 3.45
CA GLU A 190 14.23 11.78 3.76
C GLU A 190 14.52 12.65 2.52
N GLU A 191 14.74 12.01 1.36
CA GLU A 191 14.84 12.74 0.08
C GLU A 191 13.51 13.36 -0.34
N LEU A 192 12.41 12.62 -0.17
CA LEU A 192 11.08 12.99 -0.66
C LEU A 192 10.36 13.99 0.26
N LEU A 193 10.51 13.89 1.57
CA LEU A 193 9.69 14.57 2.57
C LEU A 193 10.47 15.60 3.37
N THR A 194 9.76 16.55 4.01
CA THR A 194 10.36 17.45 5.00
C THR A 194 10.72 16.70 6.28
N ALA A 195 11.57 17.29 7.12
CA ALA A 195 11.98 16.68 8.38
C ALA A 195 10.79 16.40 9.31
N GLU A 196 9.82 17.30 9.34
CA GLU A 196 8.58 17.16 10.13
C GLU A 196 7.74 15.97 9.62
N GLN A 197 7.57 15.86 8.30
CA GLN A 197 6.84 14.76 7.69
C GLN A 197 7.55 13.42 7.90
N VAL A 198 8.89 13.38 7.83
CA VAL A 198 9.67 12.18 8.15
C VAL A 198 9.47 11.78 9.61
N GLN A 199 9.50 12.72 10.54
CA GLN A 199 9.25 12.45 11.96
C GLN A 199 7.84 11.89 12.19
N GLU A 200 6.84 12.43 11.52
CA GLU A 200 5.44 12.01 11.63
C GLU A 200 5.18 10.61 11.03
N LEU A 201 5.84 10.29 9.90
CA LEU A 201 5.46 9.12 9.07
C LEU A 201 6.45 7.97 9.11
N SER A 202 7.65 8.13 9.69
CA SER A 202 8.70 7.09 9.67
C SER A 202 8.29 5.77 10.35
N TRP A 203 7.37 5.80 11.29
CA TRP A 203 6.84 4.60 11.94
C TRP A 203 6.05 3.70 10.98
N MET A 204 5.61 4.22 9.82
CA MET A 204 4.93 3.47 8.77
C MET A 204 5.89 2.81 7.77
N LEU A 205 7.20 2.96 7.94
CA LEU A 205 8.18 2.21 7.18
C LEU A 205 8.15 0.73 7.58
N LYS A 206 8.46 -0.14 6.63
CA LYS A 206 8.66 -1.56 6.94
C LYS A 206 9.82 -1.68 7.92
N GLY A 207 9.57 -2.27 9.10
CA GLY A 207 10.63 -2.56 10.06
C GLY A 207 11.74 -3.39 9.41
N GLU A 208 12.99 -3.05 9.68
CA GLU A 208 14.11 -3.90 9.29
C GLU A 208 13.91 -5.25 9.98
N SER A 209 13.63 -6.28 9.19
CA SER A 209 13.71 -7.65 9.66
C SER A 209 15.14 -7.83 10.14
N SER A 210 15.36 -8.07 11.43
CA SER A 210 16.66 -8.50 11.93
C SER A 210 17.01 -9.77 11.16
N ALA A 211 17.83 -9.62 10.13
CA ALA A 211 18.38 -10.75 9.41
C ALA A 211 19.12 -11.58 10.44
N SER A 212 18.57 -12.73 10.77
CA SER A 212 19.25 -13.75 11.55
C SER A 212 20.58 -14.03 10.85
N LYS A 213 21.67 -13.70 11.55
CA LYS A 213 23.01 -14.17 11.17
C LYS A 213 23.10 -15.67 11.31
#